data_030e9255f829ddc90ebd56a58081d4a6
#
_entry.id   030e9255f829ddc90ebd56a58081d4a6
#
_cell.length_a   1.000
_cell.length_b   1.000
_cell.length_c   1.000
_cell.angle_alpha   90.00
_cell.angle_beta   90.00
_cell.angle_gamma   90.00
#
_symmetry.space_group_name_H-M   'P 1'
#
loop_
_entity.id
_entity.type
_entity.pdbx_description
1 polymer ?
#
loop_
_entity_poly.entity_id
_entity_poly.type
_entity_poly.pdbx_seq_one_letter_code
_entity_poly.pdbx_strand_id
1 'polypeptide(L)'
;MLYIGIDGGGTKTKMALFDDAGRKLKEIIKPSVHVLTQPREICIQILKDGVMELDANFQAKVIAGLAGYGEQKEVRNKIATICKEAFGNREFSLYSDVRIAITGALGGGDGIVVVAGTGSIALSSKNNHITRCGGWGYQLGDEGSAYWIAKRMLALYCQQVDGRLEKTQLYYLIKEKCKLENDYDIITFINKLNHDRTSIASLARYSS
;
A
#
# COMPACT_ATOMS: atom_id res chain seq x y z
N MET A 1 -0.33 -16.30 25.89
CA MET A 1 0.45 -16.66 24.68
C MET A 1 0.83 -15.35 23.99
N LEU A 2 1.95 -15.29 23.26
CA LEU A 2 2.39 -14.09 22.56
C LEU A 2 2.26 -14.29 21.04
N TYR A 3 1.99 -13.19 20.33
CA TYR A 3 1.86 -13.16 18.87
C TYR A 3 2.63 -11.99 18.29
N ILE A 4 3.37 -12.24 17.21
CA ILE A 4 3.96 -11.18 16.39
C ILE A 4 3.15 -11.06 15.10
N GLY A 5 2.52 -9.92 14.90
CA GLY A 5 1.90 -9.54 13.63
C GLY A 5 2.88 -8.80 12.74
N ILE A 6 3.00 -9.22 11.48
CA ILE A 6 3.86 -8.58 10.47
C ILE A 6 3.00 -8.13 9.28
N ASP A 7 3.04 -6.84 8.97
CA ASP A 7 2.47 -6.23 7.77
C ASP A 7 3.61 -5.74 6.87
N GLY A 8 3.97 -6.53 5.87
CA GLY A 8 5.06 -6.28 4.94
C GLY A 8 4.57 -5.71 3.61
N GLY A 9 4.49 -4.39 3.53
CA GLY A 9 4.11 -3.66 2.33
C GLY A 9 5.27 -3.33 1.39
N GLY A 10 4.97 -2.65 0.27
CA GLY A 10 5.96 -2.27 -0.74
C GLY A 10 6.98 -1.23 -0.30
N THR A 11 6.70 -0.42 0.72
CA THR A 11 7.56 0.68 1.18
C THR A 11 8.15 0.46 2.57
N LYS A 12 7.45 -0.23 3.44
CA LYS A 12 7.86 -0.50 4.83
C LYS A 12 7.27 -1.81 5.31
N THR A 13 7.83 -2.33 6.39
CA THR A 13 7.34 -3.50 7.12
C THR A 13 7.03 -3.08 8.55
N LYS A 14 5.78 -3.19 8.95
CA LYS A 14 5.33 -2.93 10.31
C LYS A 14 5.24 -4.24 11.07
N MET A 15 5.81 -4.32 12.27
CA MET A 15 5.78 -5.49 13.11
C MET A 15 5.35 -5.10 14.52
N ALA A 16 4.47 -5.90 15.12
CA ALA A 16 4.01 -5.64 16.47
C ALA A 16 3.83 -6.92 17.29
N LEU A 17 4.16 -6.84 18.57
CA LEU A 17 3.97 -7.89 19.55
C LEU A 17 2.65 -7.68 20.29
N PHE A 18 1.88 -8.74 20.42
CA PHE A 18 0.59 -8.75 21.11
C PHE A 18 0.54 -9.87 22.17
N ASP A 19 -0.24 -9.64 23.21
CA ASP A 19 -0.64 -10.70 24.14
C ASP A 19 -1.89 -11.45 23.63
N ASP A 20 -2.32 -12.46 24.36
CA ASP A 20 -3.50 -13.29 24.06
C ASP A 20 -4.84 -12.54 24.20
N ALA A 21 -4.86 -11.39 24.88
CA ALA A 21 -6.00 -10.48 24.92
C ALA A 21 -6.02 -9.49 23.74
N GLY A 22 -5.06 -9.58 22.80
CA GLY A 22 -4.95 -8.69 21.66
C GLY A 22 -4.37 -7.31 21.98
N ARG A 23 -3.83 -7.10 23.18
CA ARG A 23 -3.19 -5.83 23.54
C ARG A 23 -1.81 -5.74 22.90
N LYS A 24 -1.56 -4.62 22.21
CA LYS A 24 -0.26 -4.34 21.61
C LYS A 24 0.76 -4.00 22.70
N LEU A 25 1.82 -4.80 22.80
CA LEU A 25 2.88 -4.64 23.79
C LEU A 25 4.06 -3.83 23.26
N LYS A 26 4.43 -4.06 21.99
CA LYS A 26 5.54 -3.36 21.33
C LYS A 26 5.27 -3.25 19.84
N GLU A 27 5.78 -2.21 19.19
CA GLU A 27 5.68 -2.00 17.75
C GLU A 27 7.00 -1.47 17.20
N ILE A 28 7.40 -1.95 16.03
CA ILE A 28 8.58 -1.49 15.30
C ILE A 28 8.25 -1.33 13.82
N ILE A 29 9.01 -0.47 13.14
CA ILE A 29 8.92 -0.28 11.69
C ILE A 29 10.30 -0.59 11.11
N LYS A 30 10.32 -1.42 10.09
CA LYS A 30 11.52 -1.83 9.35
C LYS A 30 11.37 -1.46 7.86
N PRO A 31 12.47 -1.47 7.10
CA PRO A 31 12.41 -1.35 5.64
C PRO A 31 11.50 -2.41 5.01
N SER A 32 11.11 -2.18 3.75
CA SER A 32 10.30 -3.14 2.99
C SER A 32 10.99 -4.49 2.85
N VAL A 33 10.18 -5.57 2.95
CA VAL A 33 10.59 -6.95 2.66
C VAL A 33 9.97 -7.48 1.36
N HIS A 34 9.65 -6.58 0.43
CA HIS A 34 9.01 -6.95 -0.83
C HIS A 34 9.98 -7.69 -1.74
N VAL A 35 9.76 -9.00 -1.92
CA VAL A 35 10.70 -9.94 -2.58
C VAL A 35 10.98 -9.70 -4.06
N LEU A 36 10.19 -8.84 -4.72
CA LEU A 36 10.43 -8.44 -6.12
C LEU A 36 11.28 -7.17 -6.22
N THR A 37 11.47 -6.45 -5.13
CA THR A 37 12.20 -5.17 -5.12
C THR A 37 13.42 -5.18 -4.19
N GLN A 38 13.50 -6.16 -3.29
CA GLN A 38 14.60 -6.31 -2.34
C GLN A 38 15.35 -7.63 -2.54
N PRO A 39 16.69 -7.66 -2.35
CA PRO A 39 17.45 -8.89 -2.31
C PRO A 39 16.94 -9.86 -1.24
N ARG A 40 17.03 -11.15 -1.54
CA ARG A 40 16.55 -12.22 -0.65
C ARG A 40 17.17 -12.15 0.76
N GLU A 41 18.47 -11.97 0.82
CA GLU A 41 19.27 -11.94 2.05
C GLU A 41 18.86 -10.75 2.94
N ILE A 42 18.58 -9.61 2.34
CA ILE A 42 18.10 -8.41 3.02
C ILE A 42 16.71 -8.67 3.62
N CYS A 43 15.80 -9.31 2.88
CA CYS A 43 14.48 -9.67 3.41
C CYS A 43 14.59 -10.61 4.62
N ILE A 44 15.45 -11.63 4.54
CA ILE A 44 15.70 -12.57 5.65
C ILE A 44 16.22 -11.82 6.87
N GLN A 45 17.23 -10.98 6.69
CA GLN A 45 17.86 -10.24 7.79
C GLN A 45 16.84 -9.30 8.49
N ILE A 46 16.07 -8.52 7.70
CA ILE A 46 15.06 -7.61 8.24
C ILE A 46 14.01 -8.37 9.05
N LEU A 47 13.49 -9.49 8.53
CA LEU A 47 12.49 -10.31 9.22
C LEU A 47 13.05 -10.92 10.48
N LYS A 48 14.25 -11.50 10.42
CA LYS A 48 14.94 -12.12 11.56
C LYS A 48 15.21 -11.09 12.66
N ASP A 49 15.79 -9.96 12.34
CA ASP A 49 16.10 -8.91 13.33
C ASP A 49 14.83 -8.35 13.95
N GLY A 50 13.78 -8.16 13.15
CA GLY A 50 12.50 -7.66 13.63
C GLY A 50 11.82 -8.60 14.64
N VAL A 51 11.75 -9.90 14.34
CA VAL A 51 11.16 -10.85 15.29
C VAL A 51 12.02 -11.04 16.54
N MET A 52 13.34 -10.98 16.42
CA MET A 52 14.25 -11.05 17.58
C MET A 52 14.15 -9.81 18.46
N GLU A 53 14.00 -8.62 17.88
CA GLU A 53 13.82 -7.37 18.62
C GLU A 53 12.50 -7.37 19.42
N LEU A 54 11.45 -7.98 18.87
CA LEU A 54 10.14 -8.06 19.53
C LEU A 54 10.06 -9.18 20.57
N ASP A 55 10.70 -10.32 20.30
CA ASP A 55 10.65 -11.51 21.16
C ASP A 55 11.96 -12.31 21.05
N ALA A 56 12.94 -11.95 21.87
CA ALA A 56 14.22 -12.63 21.94
C ALA A 56 14.13 -14.08 22.50
N ASN A 57 13.07 -14.40 23.25
CA ASN A 57 12.90 -15.69 23.93
C ASN A 57 12.16 -16.74 23.08
N PHE A 58 11.85 -16.47 21.84
CA PHE A 58 11.20 -17.40 20.91
C PHE A 58 9.83 -17.92 21.36
N GLN A 59 9.05 -17.14 22.10
CA GLN A 59 7.76 -17.54 22.67
C GLN A 59 6.56 -17.18 21.80
N ALA A 60 6.72 -16.19 20.92
CA ALA A 60 5.63 -15.68 20.11
C ALA A 60 5.44 -16.49 18.81
N LYS A 61 4.17 -16.75 18.47
CA LYS A 61 3.78 -17.19 17.11
C LYS A 61 3.82 -16.00 16.14
N VAL A 62 4.30 -16.25 14.93
CA VAL A 62 4.40 -15.20 13.90
C VAL A 62 3.24 -15.32 12.91
N ILE A 63 2.53 -14.21 12.66
CA ILE A 63 1.49 -14.10 11.65
C ILE A 63 1.93 -12.99 10.70
N ALA A 64 2.31 -13.36 9.48
CA ALA A 64 2.84 -12.43 8.51
C ALA A 64 1.94 -12.29 7.28
N GLY A 65 1.53 -11.05 6.99
CA GLY A 65 0.93 -10.65 5.73
C GLY A 65 1.96 -9.92 4.89
N LEU A 66 2.30 -10.48 3.75
CA LEU A 66 3.39 -10.00 2.93
C LEU A 66 2.93 -9.69 1.51
N ALA A 67 3.28 -8.50 1.03
CA ALA A 67 3.04 -8.10 -0.34
C ALA A 67 3.68 -9.11 -1.31
N GLY A 68 2.90 -9.52 -2.31
CA GLY A 68 3.31 -10.56 -3.26
C GLY A 68 2.99 -11.99 -2.83
N TYR A 69 2.54 -12.25 -1.59
CA TYR A 69 2.06 -13.57 -1.17
C TYR A 69 0.63 -13.81 -1.70
N GLY A 70 0.50 -13.84 -3.03
CA GLY A 70 -0.77 -13.94 -3.75
C GLY A 70 -0.92 -15.25 -4.54
N GLU A 71 -1.55 -15.17 -5.71
CA GLU A 71 -1.87 -16.32 -6.56
C GLU A 71 -0.66 -16.96 -7.25
N GLN A 72 0.41 -16.20 -7.49
CA GLN A 72 1.60 -16.69 -8.19
C GLN A 72 2.40 -17.67 -7.32
N LYS A 73 2.34 -18.94 -7.66
CA LYS A 73 2.95 -20.05 -6.89
C LYS A 73 4.45 -19.87 -6.68
N GLU A 74 5.19 -19.40 -7.69
CA GLU A 74 6.63 -19.18 -7.58
C GLU A 74 6.99 -18.11 -6.57
N VAL A 75 6.28 -16.97 -6.59
CA VAL A 75 6.48 -15.88 -5.63
C VAL A 75 6.10 -16.32 -4.23
N ARG A 76 4.99 -17.04 -4.07
CA ARG A 76 4.60 -17.64 -2.79
C ARG A 76 5.66 -18.55 -2.20
N ASN A 77 6.22 -19.45 -3.02
CA ASN A 77 7.28 -20.37 -2.59
C ASN A 77 8.56 -19.63 -2.18
N LYS A 78 8.93 -18.60 -2.94
CA LYS A 78 10.07 -17.74 -2.60
C LYS A 78 9.88 -17.06 -1.25
N ILE A 79 8.71 -16.46 -1.01
CA ILE A 79 8.35 -15.82 0.26
C ILE A 79 8.36 -16.85 1.41
N ALA A 80 7.74 -18.00 1.22
CA ALA A 80 7.70 -19.06 2.24
C ALA A 80 9.11 -19.54 2.64
N THR A 81 10.02 -19.68 1.68
CA THR A 81 11.40 -20.05 1.94
C THR A 81 12.14 -18.98 2.74
N ILE A 82 11.98 -17.71 2.39
CA ILE A 82 12.54 -16.55 3.11
C ILE A 82 12.04 -16.54 4.56
N CYS A 83 10.74 -16.68 4.76
CA CYS A 83 10.13 -16.68 6.09
C CYS A 83 10.58 -17.88 6.95
N LYS A 84 10.66 -19.07 6.35
CA LYS A 84 11.17 -20.27 7.05
C LYS A 84 12.60 -20.07 7.55
N GLU A 85 13.45 -19.46 6.75
CA GLU A 85 14.83 -19.15 7.12
C GLU A 85 14.92 -18.04 8.18
N ALA A 86 14.12 -16.98 8.01
CA ALA A 86 14.11 -15.84 8.94
C ALA A 86 13.56 -16.20 10.32
N PHE A 87 12.50 -17.00 10.36
CA PHE A 87 11.81 -17.33 11.62
C PHE A 87 12.34 -18.61 12.31
N GLY A 88 13.10 -19.42 11.57
CA GLY A 88 13.69 -20.65 12.11
C GLY A 88 12.63 -21.64 12.61
N ASN A 89 12.74 -22.05 13.87
CA ASN A 89 11.82 -23.01 14.51
C ASN A 89 10.56 -22.37 15.10
N ARG A 90 10.33 -21.06 14.92
CA ARG A 90 9.09 -20.41 15.38
C ARG A 90 7.89 -20.94 14.61
N GLU A 91 6.78 -21.13 15.29
CA GLU A 91 5.50 -21.37 14.62
C GLU A 91 5.09 -20.10 13.86
N PHE A 92 4.77 -20.23 12.57
CA PHE A 92 4.33 -19.08 11.77
C PHE A 92 3.25 -19.45 10.76
N SER A 93 2.46 -18.43 10.39
CA SER A 93 1.47 -18.47 9.32
C SER A 93 1.68 -17.33 8.34
N LEU A 94 1.51 -17.61 7.05
CA LEU A 94 1.69 -16.62 5.97
C LEU A 94 0.37 -16.34 5.27
N TYR A 95 0.15 -15.06 5.02
CA TYR A 95 -1.00 -14.53 4.29
C TYR A 95 -0.55 -13.43 3.32
N SER A 96 -1.42 -13.03 2.39
CA SER A 96 -1.20 -11.80 1.66
C SER A 96 -1.42 -10.58 2.58
N ASP A 97 -0.74 -9.47 2.28
CA ASP A 97 -0.97 -8.17 2.89
C ASP A 97 -2.45 -7.75 2.81
N VAL A 98 -3.07 -7.98 1.66
CA VAL A 98 -4.52 -7.77 1.43
C VAL A 98 -5.36 -8.55 2.44
N ARG A 99 -5.05 -9.84 2.69
CA ARG A 99 -5.83 -10.67 3.60
C ARG A 99 -5.75 -10.18 5.04
N ILE A 100 -4.56 -9.81 5.51
CA ILE A 100 -4.44 -9.29 6.88
C ILE A 100 -5.07 -7.91 7.03
N ALA A 101 -4.98 -7.06 5.99
CA ALA A 101 -5.61 -5.74 6.00
C ALA A 101 -7.14 -5.84 6.13
N ILE A 102 -7.80 -6.68 5.31
CA ILE A 102 -9.25 -6.87 5.40
C ILE A 102 -9.67 -7.54 6.71
N THR A 103 -8.90 -8.55 7.16
CA THR A 103 -9.17 -9.23 8.43
C THR A 103 -9.05 -8.26 9.61
N GLY A 104 -8.01 -7.42 9.62
CA GLY A 104 -7.82 -6.39 10.65
C GLY A 104 -8.91 -5.33 10.64
N ALA A 105 -9.34 -4.87 9.46
CA ALA A 105 -10.38 -3.85 9.32
C ALA A 105 -11.78 -4.35 9.73
N LEU A 106 -12.09 -5.63 9.50
CA LEU A 106 -13.41 -6.23 9.76
C LEU A 106 -13.44 -7.07 11.06
N GLY A 107 -12.34 -7.15 11.80
CA GLY A 107 -12.25 -8.03 12.97
C GLY A 107 -12.47 -9.50 12.65
N GLY A 108 -12.20 -9.93 11.42
CA GLY A 108 -12.45 -11.28 10.91
C GLY A 108 -13.90 -11.55 10.47
N GLY A 109 -14.78 -10.54 10.55
CA GLY A 109 -16.18 -10.64 10.12
C GLY A 109 -16.39 -10.42 8.62
N ASP A 110 -17.65 -10.53 8.19
CA ASP A 110 -18.08 -10.19 6.84
C ASP A 110 -18.20 -8.69 6.66
N GLY A 111 -17.88 -8.19 5.47
CA GLY A 111 -17.99 -6.77 5.16
C GLY A 111 -17.20 -6.35 3.91
N ILE A 112 -17.14 -5.04 3.70
CA ILE A 112 -16.43 -4.41 2.60
C ILE A 112 -15.42 -3.41 3.17
N VAL A 113 -14.21 -3.44 2.63
CA VAL A 113 -13.14 -2.47 2.93
C VAL A 113 -12.77 -1.77 1.63
N VAL A 114 -12.80 -0.45 1.64
CA VAL A 114 -12.32 0.39 0.53
C VAL A 114 -11.08 1.13 1.00
N VAL A 115 -10.01 0.98 0.27
CA VAL A 115 -8.78 1.74 0.48
C VAL A 115 -8.64 2.71 -0.68
N ALA A 116 -8.60 4.01 -0.38
CA ALA A 116 -8.39 5.09 -1.33
C ALA A 116 -7.27 6.00 -0.82
N GLY A 117 -6.11 5.86 -1.40
CA GLY A 117 -4.90 6.66 -1.13
C GLY A 117 -4.28 7.10 -2.45
N THR A 118 -2.98 6.93 -2.62
CA THR A 118 -2.30 7.14 -3.91
C THR A 118 -2.88 6.25 -5.01
N GLY A 119 -3.29 5.02 -4.68
CA GLY A 119 -4.11 4.12 -5.51
C GLY A 119 -5.42 3.79 -4.80
N SER A 120 -6.27 2.94 -5.42
CA SER A 120 -7.53 2.51 -4.82
C SER A 120 -7.80 1.02 -5.04
N ILE A 121 -8.47 0.40 -4.08
CA ILE A 121 -8.91 -0.99 -4.15
C ILE A 121 -10.12 -1.17 -3.23
N ALA A 122 -11.08 -1.96 -3.64
CA ALA A 122 -12.17 -2.45 -2.81
C ALA A 122 -12.04 -3.97 -2.59
N LEU A 123 -12.28 -4.40 -1.38
CA LEU A 123 -12.20 -5.80 -0.96
C LEU A 123 -13.47 -6.16 -0.20
N SER A 124 -14.04 -7.32 -0.46
CA SER A 124 -15.12 -7.87 0.36
C SER A 124 -14.67 -9.16 1.02
N SER A 125 -15.13 -9.38 2.24
CA SER A 125 -15.06 -10.68 2.93
C SER A 125 -16.47 -11.18 3.16
N LYS A 126 -16.76 -12.41 2.73
CA LYS A 126 -18.00 -13.09 3.00
C LYS A 126 -17.72 -14.57 3.24
N ASN A 127 -18.10 -15.08 4.41
CA ASN A 127 -17.85 -16.48 4.81
C ASN A 127 -16.36 -16.88 4.60
N ASN A 128 -15.42 -16.06 5.02
CA ASN A 128 -13.97 -16.23 4.80
C ASN A 128 -13.53 -16.21 3.32
N HIS A 129 -14.42 -15.96 2.38
CA HIS A 129 -14.05 -15.76 0.98
C HIS A 129 -13.79 -14.28 0.71
N ILE A 130 -12.60 -13.97 0.20
CA ILE A 130 -12.21 -12.59 -0.13
C ILE A 130 -12.35 -12.39 -1.62
N THR A 131 -13.10 -11.34 -2.00
CA THR A 131 -13.23 -10.89 -3.39
C THR A 131 -12.62 -9.49 -3.52
N ARG A 132 -11.96 -9.25 -4.63
CA ARG A 132 -11.32 -7.98 -4.97
C ARG A 132 -12.09 -7.30 -6.10
N CYS A 133 -12.21 -5.97 -6.00
CA CYS A 133 -12.68 -5.10 -7.06
C CYS A 133 -11.72 -3.92 -7.21
N GLY A 134 -11.29 -3.62 -8.43
CA GLY A 134 -10.31 -2.56 -8.71
C GLY A 134 -8.88 -2.89 -8.26
N GLY A 135 -8.07 -1.86 -8.02
CA GLY A 135 -6.68 -2.02 -7.58
C GLY A 135 -5.74 -2.57 -8.66
N TRP A 136 -6.02 -2.29 -9.94
CA TRP A 136 -5.20 -2.74 -11.09
C TRP A 136 -3.96 -1.87 -11.34
N GLY A 137 -3.75 -0.88 -10.48
CA GLY A 137 -2.68 0.09 -10.62
C GLY A 137 -3.09 1.29 -11.47
N TYR A 138 -2.37 2.38 -11.32
CA TYR A 138 -2.70 3.70 -11.86
C TYR A 138 -2.74 3.79 -13.40
N GLN A 139 -2.15 2.82 -14.09
CA GLN A 139 -2.17 2.76 -15.55
C GLN A 139 -3.46 2.14 -16.10
N LEU A 140 -4.04 1.18 -15.39
CA LEU A 140 -5.19 0.39 -15.84
C LEU A 140 -6.47 0.66 -15.06
N GLY A 141 -6.36 1.23 -13.85
CA GLY A 141 -7.46 1.40 -12.91
C GLY A 141 -7.13 2.41 -11.83
N ASP A 142 -7.33 2.01 -10.57
CA ASP A 142 -7.20 2.84 -9.37
C ASP A 142 -8.19 4.03 -9.37
N GLU A 143 -9.40 3.83 -9.92
CA GLU A 143 -10.45 4.82 -10.01
C GLU A 143 -10.81 5.37 -8.63
N GLY A 144 -10.99 6.69 -8.54
CA GLY A 144 -11.27 7.38 -7.29
C GLY A 144 -10.05 7.53 -6.35
N SER A 145 -8.86 7.04 -6.74
CA SER A 145 -7.62 7.32 -5.99
C SER A 145 -7.16 8.77 -6.15
N ALA A 146 -6.29 9.22 -5.26
CA ALA A 146 -5.70 10.55 -5.36
C ALA A 146 -4.96 10.76 -6.69
N TYR A 147 -4.24 9.75 -7.19
CA TYR A 147 -3.62 9.84 -8.51
C TYR A 147 -4.65 10.00 -9.65
N TRP A 148 -5.71 9.20 -9.62
CA TRP A 148 -6.78 9.26 -10.62
C TRP A 148 -7.49 10.62 -10.60
N ILE A 149 -7.83 11.12 -9.41
CA ILE A 149 -8.46 12.44 -9.22
C ILE A 149 -7.55 13.55 -9.78
N ALA A 150 -6.27 13.56 -9.37
CA ALA A 150 -5.31 14.55 -9.83
C ALA A 150 -5.15 14.53 -11.37
N LYS A 151 -5.00 13.33 -11.95
CA LYS A 151 -4.92 13.17 -13.39
C LYS A 151 -6.18 13.68 -14.11
N ARG A 152 -7.36 13.42 -13.53
CA ARG A 152 -8.63 13.92 -14.09
C ARG A 152 -8.73 15.43 -13.99
N MET A 153 -8.34 16.04 -12.89
CA MET A 153 -8.29 17.49 -12.71
C MET A 153 -7.37 18.16 -13.75
N LEU A 154 -6.18 17.62 -13.93
CA LEU A 154 -5.22 18.13 -14.93
C LEU A 154 -5.75 18.00 -16.36
N ALA A 155 -6.40 16.88 -16.68
CA ALA A 155 -7.03 16.70 -17.99
C ALA A 155 -8.17 17.70 -18.22
N LEU A 156 -9.00 17.98 -17.21
CA LEU A 156 -10.06 18.99 -17.28
C LEU A 156 -9.48 20.39 -17.43
N TYR A 157 -8.40 20.72 -16.73
CA TYR A 157 -7.68 21.98 -16.92
C TYR A 157 -7.24 22.16 -18.39
N CYS A 158 -6.57 21.16 -18.97
CA CYS A 158 -6.14 21.22 -20.36
C CYS A 158 -7.33 21.41 -21.34
N GLN A 159 -8.46 20.74 -21.08
CA GLN A 159 -9.67 20.91 -21.89
C GLN A 159 -10.27 22.32 -21.80
N GLN A 160 -10.10 22.99 -20.65
CA GLN A 160 -10.52 24.37 -20.44
C GLN A 160 -9.53 25.38 -21.09
N VAL A 161 -8.24 25.03 -21.13
CA VAL A 161 -7.22 25.85 -21.83
C VAL A 161 -7.48 25.89 -23.32
N ASP A 162 -7.73 24.73 -23.93
CA ASP A 162 -7.90 24.63 -25.40
C ASP A 162 -9.34 24.85 -25.87
N GLY A 163 -10.26 25.26 -25.00
CA GLY A 163 -11.64 25.68 -25.35
C GLY A 163 -12.61 24.50 -25.57
N ARG A 164 -12.23 23.25 -25.29
CA ARG A 164 -13.15 22.09 -25.30
C ARG A 164 -14.16 22.12 -24.18
N LEU A 165 -13.85 22.82 -23.09
CA LEU A 165 -14.75 23.08 -21.97
C LEU A 165 -14.67 24.55 -21.57
N GLU A 166 -15.75 25.09 -20.99
CA GLU A 166 -15.75 26.40 -20.40
C GLU A 166 -14.82 26.48 -19.18
N LYS A 167 -14.16 27.64 -19.00
CA LYS A 167 -13.29 27.86 -17.82
C LYS A 167 -14.12 27.97 -16.56
N THR A 168 -13.82 27.07 -15.62
CA THR A 168 -14.45 27.03 -14.30
C THR A 168 -13.46 27.45 -13.21
N GLN A 169 -13.87 27.42 -11.94
CA GLN A 169 -12.99 27.61 -10.78
C GLN A 169 -11.75 26.70 -10.81
N LEU A 170 -11.86 25.49 -11.34
CA LEU A 170 -10.75 24.54 -11.47
C LEU A 170 -9.61 25.11 -12.31
N TYR A 171 -9.90 25.84 -13.41
CA TYR A 171 -8.87 26.46 -14.23
C TYR A 171 -8.00 27.42 -13.41
N TYR A 172 -8.65 28.35 -12.67
CA TYR A 172 -7.94 29.33 -11.86
C TYR A 172 -7.18 28.70 -10.72
N LEU A 173 -7.78 27.69 -10.07
CA LEU A 173 -7.18 26.96 -8.96
C LEU A 173 -5.88 26.24 -9.38
N ILE A 174 -5.92 25.50 -10.51
CA ILE A 174 -4.72 24.81 -11.01
C ILE A 174 -3.64 25.82 -11.38
N LYS A 175 -4.01 26.91 -12.04
CA LYS A 175 -3.07 27.96 -12.42
C LYS A 175 -2.37 28.56 -11.21
N GLU A 176 -3.13 28.86 -10.14
CA GLU A 176 -2.59 29.38 -8.87
C GLU A 176 -1.71 28.35 -8.14
N LYS A 177 -2.22 27.16 -7.90
CA LYS A 177 -1.54 26.13 -7.08
C LYS A 177 -0.31 25.55 -7.74
N CYS A 178 -0.30 25.46 -9.07
CA CYS A 178 0.88 25.03 -9.83
C CYS A 178 1.78 26.20 -10.21
N LYS A 179 1.42 27.45 -9.86
CA LYS A 179 2.18 28.69 -10.14
C LYS A 179 2.49 28.84 -11.65
N LEU A 180 1.46 28.69 -12.50
CA LEU A 180 1.61 28.76 -13.94
C LEU A 180 1.48 30.22 -14.41
N GLU A 181 2.50 30.75 -15.05
CA GLU A 181 2.44 32.05 -15.70
C GLU A 181 1.64 31.97 -17.01
N ASN A 182 1.98 30.99 -17.84
CA ASN A 182 1.26 30.66 -19.06
C ASN A 182 0.53 29.32 -18.92
N ASP A 183 -0.53 29.14 -19.67
CA ASP A 183 -1.36 27.91 -19.58
C ASP A 183 -0.58 26.66 -19.98
N TYR A 184 0.36 26.76 -20.93
CA TYR A 184 1.22 25.63 -21.35
C TYR A 184 2.33 25.27 -20.38
N ASP A 185 2.60 26.09 -19.36
CA ASP A 185 3.61 25.78 -18.33
C ASP A 185 3.25 24.53 -17.55
N ILE A 186 2.00 24.08 -17.60
CA ILE A 186 1.54 22.82 -17.02
C ILE A 186 2.33 21.63 -17.53
N ILE A 187 2.77 21.62 -18.79
CA ILE A 187 3.59 20.57 -19.39
C ILE A 187 4.93 20.51 -18.67
N THR A 188 5.59 21.65 -18.51
CA THR A 188 6.87 21.75 -17.81
C THR A 188 6.73 21.40 -16.34
N PHE A 189 5.64 21.84 -15.70
CA PHE A 189 5.34 21.50 -14.30
C PHE A 189 5.23 19.98 -14.10
N ILE A 190 4.45 19.29 -14.93
CA ILE A 190 4.29 17.83 -14.83
C ILE A 190 5.60 17.09 -15.11
N ASN A 191 6.38 17.53 -16.11
CA ASN A 191 7.68 16.93 -16.42
C ASN A 191 8.66 17.07 -15.25
N LYS A 192 8.65 18.18 -14.51
CA LYS A 192 9.47 18.36 -13.29
C LYS A 192 9.11 17.39 -12.16
N LEU A 193 7.92 16.85 -12.15
CA LEU A 193 7.52 15.80 -11.20
C LEU A 193 8.07 14.41 -11.59
N ASN A 194 8.85 14.29 -12.67
CA ASN A 194 9.51 13.05 -13.14
C ASN A 194 8.56 11.86 -13.23
N HIS A 195 7.29 12.09 -13.56
CA HIS A 195 6.22 11.07 -13.56
C HIS A 195 6.05 10.35 -12.21
N ASP A 196 6.56 10.94 -11.12
CA ASP A 196 6.39 10.35 -9.79
C ASP A 196 4.91 10.30 -9.40
N ARG A 197 4.43 9.08 -9.21
CA ARG A 197 3.04 8.81 -8.91
C ARG A 197 2.56 9.52 -7.63
N THR A 198 3.40 9.58 -6.62
CA THR A 198 3.06 10.17 -5.32
C THR A 198 2.95 11.70 -5.43
N SER A 199 3.88 12.32 -6.15
CA SER A 199 3.89 13.76 -6.40
C SER A 199 2.65 14.19 -7.20
N ILE A 200 2.27 13.44 -8.24
CA ILE A 200 1.05 13.72 -9.00
C ILE A 200 -0.20 13.53 -8.13
N ALA A 201 -0.28 12.43 -7.38
CA ALA A 201 -1.40 12.16 -6.47
C ALA A 201 -1.58 13.26 -5.41
N SER A 202 -0.50 13.90 -4.97
CA SER A 202 -0.55 14.98 -3.99
C SER A 202 -1.37 16.19 -4.46
N LEU A 203 -1.54 16.37 -5.77
CA LEU A 203 -2.35 17.44 -6.35
C LEU A 203 -3.86 17.23 -6.09
N ALA A 204 -4.30 16.02 -5.81
CA ALA A 204 -5.71 15.74 -5.51
C ALA A 204 -6.25 16.54 -4.31
N ARG A 205 -5.39 16.97 -3.40
CA ARG A 205 -5.77 17.85 -2.27
C ARG A 205 -6.39 19.18 -2.70
N TYR A 206 -6.25 19.55 -3.97
CA TYR A 206 -6.85 20.77 -4.53
C TYR A 206 -8.23 20.50 -5.17
N SER A 207 -8.78 19.29 -5.03
CA SER A 207 -10.11 18.95 -5.57
C SER A 207 -11.27 19.35 -4.65
N SER A 208 -10.97 19.75 -3.41
CA SER A 208 -11.95 20.14 -2.38
C SER A 208 -11.90 21.62 -2.06
#